data_1185e6e6275332f7119740bcc4056689
#
_entry.id   1185e6e6275332f7119740bcc4056689
#
_cell.length_a   1.000
_cell.length_b   1.000
_cell.length_c   1.000
_cell.angle_alpha   90.00
_cell.angle_beta   90.00
_cell.angle_gamma   90.00
#
_symmetry.space_group_name_H-M   'P 1'
#
loop_
_entity.id
_entity.type
_entity.pdbx_description
1 polymer ?
#
loop_
_entity_poly.entity_id
_entity_poly.type
_entity_poly.pdbx_seq_one_letter_code
_entity_poly.pdbx_strand_id
1 'polypeptide(L)'
;MSAGTVAVRIILLLALAGPGSLGAQSSSTTDTLSDLSAQVGGSVVRISLIDGADEEGNGTGFVVRRDGVVVTNHHVVDDAPSKMVAVFRDGTRRRVLGSLALDEEHDLALIRIESGDYPALSLAESAAIKVGQPVFLIGSSSGLDQSLGAGVVAALRPDGFPEEWKKRSREDGEKIVSGPLVQHTASSSAGSSGSPVVNLDGKVVAVHHSGIRGTPIYFGAHADALRSLIAKTDLDAKPRPLGPDVTRNLLISVAVFVALAAVIFLPRRWEEFRERTRRRGWAR
;
A
#
# COMPACT_ATOMS: atom_id res chain seq x y z
N MET A 1 -63.69 49.29 -42.55
CA MET A 1 -63.03 48.62 -41.39
C MET A 1 -61.74 48.09 -41.93
N SER A 2 -60.61 48.78 -41.61
CA SER A 2 -59.33 48.66 -42.29
C SER A 2 -58.43 47.74 -41.44
N ALA A 3 -57.85 46.69 -42.04
CA ALA A 3 -56.85 45.83 -41.47
C ALA A 3 -55.45 46.40 -41.74
N GLY A 4 -54.76 46.83 -40.70
CA GLY A 4 -53.41 47.37 -40.81
C GLY A 4 -52.34 46.22 -40.80
N THR A 5 -51.60 46.13 -41.88
CA THR A 5 -50.48 45.22 -42.08
C THR A 5 -49.23 45.83 -41.43
N VAL A 6 -48.70 45.20 -40.40
CA VAL A 6 -47.41 45.54 -39.79
C VAL A 6 -46.30 44.74 -40.50
N ALA A 7 -45.52 45.45 -41.30
CA ALA A 7 -44.30 44.85 -41.91
C ALA A 7 -43.14 44.87 -40.95
N VAL A 8 -42.72 43.69 -40.55
CA VAL A 8 -41.46 43.49 -39.74
C VAL A 8 -40.28 43.48 -40.73
N ARG A 9 -39.44 44.50 -40.70
CA ARG A 9 -38.15 44.54 -41.40
C ARG A 9 -37.12 43.79 -40.57
N ILE A 10 -36.73 42.60 -41.05
CA ILE A 10 -35.55 41.86 -40.50
C ILE A 10 -34.31 42.49 -41.14
N ILE A 11 -33.52 43.19 -40.37
CA ILE A 11 -32.17 43.63 -40.75
C ILE A 11 -31.20 42.47 -40.52
N LEU A 12 -30.73 41.87 -41.63
CA LEU A 12 -29.69 40.84 -41.61
C LEU A 12 -28.35 41.54 -41.53
N LEU A 13 -27.76 41.58 -40.33
CA LEU A 13 -26.36 41.97 -40.11
C LEU A 13 -25.47 40.78 -40.43
N LEU A 14 -24.86 40.71 -41.59
CA LEU A 14 -23.72 39.84 -41.88
C LEU A 14 -22.50 40.40 -41.15
N ALA A 15 -22.16 39.81 -40.03
CA ALA A 15 -20.86 39.99 -39.43
C ALA A 15 -19.87 39.10 -40.18
N LEU A 16 -18.96 39.69 -40.94
CA LEU A 16 -17.78 39.06 -41.48
C LEU A 16 -16.80 38.78 -40.31
N ALA A 17 -16.93 37.59 -39.72
CA ALA A 17 -15.93 37.05 -38.83
C ALA A 17 -14.84 36.39 -39.68
N GLY A 18 -13.66 36.99 -39.74
CA GLY A 18 -12.47 36.38 -40.34
C GLY A 18 -12.10 35.07 -39.66
N PRO A 19 -11.32 34.20 -40.31
CA PRO A 19 -10.87 32.95 -39.69
C PRO A 19 -9.82 33.25 -38.62
N GLY A 20 -10.30 33.59 -37.43
CA GLY A 20 -9.46 33.51 -36.23
C GLY A 20 -9.30 32.04 -35.88
N SER A 21 -8.12 31.51 -36.11
CA SER A 21 -7.75 30.16 -35.69
C SER A 21 -7.84 30.05 -34.16
N LEU A 22 -8.99 29.63 -33.67
CA LEU A 22 -9.11 29.06 -32.33
C LEU A 22 -8.45 27.68 -32.38
N GLY A 23 -7.11 27.68 -32.28
CA GLY A 23 -6.34 26.53 -31.89
C GLY A 23 -6.56 26.24 -30.42
N ALA A 24 -7.77 25.77 -30.10
CA ALA A 24 -7.98 25.07 -28.85
C ALA A 24 -7.24 23.73 -29.01
N GLN A 25 -6.02 23.69 -28.52
CA GLN A 25 -5.34 22.40 -28.21
C GLN A 25 -6.21 21.72 -27.15
N SER A 26 -7.16 20.90 -27.57
CA SER A 26 -7.72 19.87 -26.72
C SER A 26 -6.59 18.86 -26.54
N SER A 27 -5.76 19.04 -25.51
CA SER A 27 -4.96 17.92 -25.00
C SER A 27 -5.96 16.79 -24.74
N SER A 28 -5.86 15.70 -25.51
CA SER A 28 -6.81 14.62 -25.39
C SER A 28 -6.66 14.05 -23.97
N THR A 29 -7.75 13.59 -23.38
CA THR A 29 -7.72 12.91 -22.06
C THR A 29 -6.66 11.78 -22.06
N THR A 30 -6.44 11.19 -23.23
CA THR A 30 -5.44 10.14 -23.46
C THR A 30 -4.00 10.65 -23.27
N ASP A 31 -3.67 11.86 -23.75
CA ASP A 31 -2.33 12.45 -23.59
C ASP A 31 -2.08 12.72 -22.09
N THR A 32 -3.09 13.24 -21.38
CA THR A 32 -3.02 13.48 -19.93
C THR A 32 -2.75 12.19 -19.14
N LEU A 33 -3.38 11.05 -19.52
CA LEU A 33 -3.18 9.76 -18.83
C LEU A 33 -1.80 9.17 -19.11
N SER A 34 -1.33 9.31 -20.34
CA SER A 34 0.00 8.84 -20.73
C SER A 34 1.07 9.60 -19.96
N ASP A 35 0.96 10.93 -19.91
CA ASP A 35 1.89 11.79 -19.18
C ASP A 35 1.88 11.52 -17.69
N LEU A 36 0.69 11.34 -17.11
CA LEU A 36 0.54 10.99 -15.70
C LEU A 36 1.16 9.62 -15.38
N SER A 37 0.92 8.62 -16.24
CA SER A 37 1.53 7.30 -16.09
C SER A 37 3.06 7.36 -16.16
N ALA A 38 3.61 8.18 -17.05
CA ALA A 38 5.05 8.39 -17.15
C ALA A 38 5.61 9.09 -15.91
N GLN A 39 4.94 10.13 -15.43
CA GLN A 39 5.34 10.90 -14.24
C GLN A 39 5.30 10.05 -12.95
N VAL A 40 4.23 9.33 -12.72
CA VAL A 40 4.00 8.55 -11.49
C VAL A 40 4.78 7.23 -11.52
N GLY A 41 4.85 6.59 -12.70
CA GLY A 41 5.40 5.25 -12.86
C GLY A 41 6.86 5.10 -12.41
N GLY A 42 7.65 6.18 -12.52
CA GLY A 42 9.05 6.18 -12.02
C GLY A 42 9.17 6.04 -10.50
N SER A 43 8.11 6.37 -9.77
CA SER A 43 8.05 6.25 -8.30
C SER A 43 7.46 4.93 -7.81
N VAL A 44 6.86 4.13 -8.71
CA VAL A 44 6.17 2.87 -8.36
C VAL A 44 7.12 1.70 -8.54
N VAL A 45 7.08 0.79 -7.58
CA VAL A 45 7.90 -0.42 -7.57
C VAL A 45 7.03 -1.66 -7.36
N ARG A 46 7.41 -2.76 -8.01
CA ARG A 46 6.94 -4.08 -7.64
C ARG A 46 7.75 -4.56 -6.42
N ILE A 47 7.06 -5.05 -5.42
CA ILE A 47 7.68 -5.72 -4.27
C ILE A 47 7.68 -7.21 -4.55
N SER A 48 8.86 -7.81 -4.61
CA SER A 48 9.03 -9.25 -4.86
C SER A 48 9.72 -9.92 -3.69
N LEU A 49 9.25 -11.11 -3.39
CA LEU A 49 9.86 -12.03 -2.44
C LEU A 49 10.92 -12.86 -3.14
N ILE A 50 12.04 -13.11 -2.45
CA ILE A 50 13.12 -13.96 -2.95
C ILE A 50 13.16 -15.22 -2.09
N ASP A 51 12.83 -16.35 -2.69
CA ASP A 51 12.98 -17.66 -2.07
C ASP A 51 13.95 -18.52 -2.91
N GLY A 52 15.14 -18.71 -2.38
CA GLY A 52 16.21 -19.41 -3.09
C GLY A 52 16.58 -18.74 -4.42
N ALA A 53 16.30 -19.41 -5.54
CA ALA A 53 16.50 -18.90 -6.90
C ALA A 53 15.24 -18.29 -7.52
N ASP A 54 14.07 -18.47 -6.86
CA ASP A 54 12.78 -18.04 -7.37
C ASP A 54 12.45 -16.63 -6.87
N GLU A 55 11.75 -15.89 -7.70
CA GLU A 55 11.23 -14.56 -7.40
C GLU A 55 9.74 -14.54 -7.67
N GLU A 56 8.97 -14.23 -6.62
CA GLU A 56 7.53 -14.08 -6.72
C GLU A 56 7.14 -12.64 -6.42
N GLY A 57 6.35 -12.03 -7.31
CA GLY A 57 5.78 -10.72 -7.07
C GLY A 57 4.67 -10.81 -6.03
N ASN A 58 4.84 -10.13 -4.89
CA ASN A 58 3.88 -10.14 -3.80
C ASN A 58 2.96 -8.92 -3.77
N GLY A 59 3.43 -7.77 -4.26
CA GLY A 59 2.66 -6.54 -4.22
C GLY A 59 3.34 -5.39 -4.94
N THR A 60 2.80 -4.22 -4.68
CA THR A 60 3.26 -2.94 -5.20
C THR A 60 3.67 -2.03 -4.04
N GLY A 61 4.55 -1.10 -4.30
CA GLY A 61 4.87 0.01 -3.42
C GLY A 61 5.16 1.27 -4.22
N PHE A 62 5.32 2.38 -3.53
CA PHE A 62 5.74 3.63 -4.17
C PHE A 62 6.62 4.47 -3.24
N VAL A 63 7.52 5.21 -3.84
CA VAL A 63 8.47 6.06 -3.11
C VAL A 63 7.77 7.31 -2.60
N VAL A 64 7.94 7.64 -1.31
CA VAL A 64 7.45 8.87 -0.67
C VAL A 64 8.57 9.80 -0.19
N ARG A 65 9.81 9.32 -0.16
CA ARG A 65 11.01 10.11 0.13
C ARG A 65 12.15 9.66 -0.78
N ARG A 66 12.81 10.63 -1.43
CA ARG A 66 13.78 10.41 -2.50
C ARG A 66 14.94 9.48 -2.14
N ASP A 67 15.29 9.37 -0.87
CA ASP A 67 16.37 8.52 -0.36
C ASP A 67 15.99 7.04 -0.17
N GLY A 68 14.76 6.64 -0.56
CA GLY A 68 14.32 5.24 -0.58
C GLY A 68 13.38 4.84 0.55
N VAL A 69 12.52 5.76 1.04
CA VAL A 69 11.35 5.37 1.83
C VAL A 69 10.22 5.02 0.87
N VAL A 70 9.73 3.79 0.98
CA VAL A 70 8.67 3.22 0.14
C VAL A 70 7.46 2.88 1.02
N VAL A 71 6.28 3.21 0.53
CA VAL A 71 4.99 2.81 1.10
C VAL A 71 4.51 1.54 0.41
N THR A 72 3.94 0.62 1.17
CA THR A 72 3.20 -0.54 0.69
C THR A 72 2.13 -0.92 1.71
N ASN A 73 1.41 -2.02 1.50
CA ASN A 73 0.53 -2.56 2.53
C ASN A 73 1.29 -3.36 3.58
N HIS A 74 0.72 -3.42 4.78
CA HIS A 74 1.26 -4.26 5.86
C HIS A 74 1.25 -5.73 5.46
N HIS A 75 0.14 -6.25 4.90
CA HIS A 75 0.03 -7.65 4.49
C HIS A 75 0.99 -8.06 3.36
N VAL A 76 1.55 -7.09 2.61
CA VAL A 76 2.57 -7.36 1.57
C VAL A 76 3.92 -7.72 2.21
N VAL A 77 4.19 -7.22 3.42
CA VAL A 77 5.46 -7.41 4.14
C VAL A 77 5.31 -8.25 5.41
N ASP A 78 4.07 -8.55 5.83
CA ASP A 78 3.76 -9.45 6.93
C ASP A 78 4.12 -10.88 6.52
N ASP A 79 4.73 -11.64 7.42
CA ASP A 79 5.24 -13.00 7.16
C ASP A 79 6.16 -13.13 5.93
N ALA A 80 6.64 -12.01 5.40
CA ALA A 80 7.55 -12.02 4.26
C ALA A 80 8.86 -12.72 4.62
N PRO A 81 9.46 -13.46 3.67
CA PRO A 81 10.81 -13.99 3.85
C PRO A 81 11.79 -12.83 4.05
N SER A 82 12.93 -13.11 4.68
CA SER A 82 13.93 -12.11 5.03
C SER A 82 14.56 -11.38 3.83
N LYS A 83 14.24 -11.81 2.61
CA LYS A 83 14.79 -11.23 1.37
C LYS A 83 13.67 -10.74 0.47
N MET A 84 13.64 -9.44 0.28
CA MET A 84 12.72 -8.76 -0.64
C MET A 84 13.48 -7.77 -1.51
N VAL A 85 12.97 -7.55 -2.71
CA VAL A 85 13.47 -6.54 -3.65
C VAL A 85 12.33 -5.66 -4.13
N ALA A 86 12.65 -4.38 -4.29
CA ALA A 86 11.83 -3.42 -5.00
C ALA A 86 12.35 -3.33 -6.44
N VAL A 87 11.48 -3.60 -7.41
CA VAL A 87 11.81 -3.58 -8.84
C VAL A 87 11.12 -2.39 -9.47
N PHE A 88 11.91 -1.46 -10.01
CA PHE A 88 11.44 -0.27 -10.71
C PHE A 88 11.05 -0.57 -12.16
N ARG A 89 10.33 0.37 -12.79
CA ARG A 89 9.88 0.26 -14.19
C ARG A 89 10.98 -0.02 -15.20
N ASP A 90 12.17 0.53 -14.96
CA ASP A 90 13.37 0.35 -15.82
C ASP A 90 14.10 -0.97 -15.59
N GLY A 91 13.56 -1.85 -14.73
CA GLY A 91 14.19 -3.10 -14.31
C GLY A 91 15.21 -2.94 -13.20
N THR A 92 15.48 -1.71 -12.74
CA THR A 92 16.38 -1.47 -11.60
C THR A 92 15.86 -2.17 -10.36
N ARG A 93 16.72 -2.95 -9.70
CA ARG A 93 16.41 -3.72 -8.50
C ARG A 93 17.10 -3.10 -7.29
N ARG A 94 16.38 -2.97 -6.19
CA ARG A 94 16.89 -2.47 -4.91
C ARG A 94 16.46 -3.40 -3.79
N ARG A 95 17.40 -3.79 -2.93
CA ARG A 95 17.07 -4.61 -1.75
C ARG A 95 16.19 -3.81 -0.80
N VAL A 96 15.19 -4.48 -0.23
CA VAL A 96 14.46 -3.97 0.93
C VAL A 96 15.33 -4.23 2.16
N LEU A 97 15.66 -3.17 2.89
CA LEU A 97 16.54 -3.21 4.05
C LEU A 97 15.78 -3.52 5.34
N GLY A 98 14.45 -3.32 5.33
CA GLY A 98 13.58 -3.57 6.46
C GLY A 98 12.42 -2.59 6.55
N SER A 99 11.63 -2.70 7.62
CA SER A 99 10.53 -1.79 7.93
C SER A 99 11.00 -0.62 8.79
N LEU A 100 10.44 0.57 8.53
CA LEU A 100 10.54 1.75 9.37
C LEU A 100 9.33 1.86 10.30
N ALA A 101 8.14 1.55 9.77
CA ALA A 101 6.90 1.49 10.53
C ALA A 101 5.94 0.46 9.91
N LEU A 102 5.15 -0.16 10.76
CA LEU A 102 4.07 -1.07 10.39
C LEU A 102 2.80 -0.58 11.09
N ASP A 103 1.73 -0.44 10.33
CA ASP A 103 0.40 -0.02 10.79
C ASP A 103 -0.61 -1.08 10.33
N GLU A 104 -0.83 -2.05 11.20
CA GLU A 104 -1.74 -3.16 10.95
C GLU A 104 -3.20 -2.70 10.86
N GLU A 105 -3.56 -1.65 11.60
CA GLU A 105 -4.92 -1.13 11.65
C GLU A 105 -5.36 -0.57 10.30
N HIS A 106 -4.47 0.16 9.60
CA HIS A 106 -4.72 0.76 8.30
C HIS A 106 -4.16 -0.05 7.13
N ASP A 107 -3.54 -1.21 7.42
CA ASP A 107 -2.83 -2.03 6.44
C ASP A 107 -1.78 -1.25 5.65
N LEU A 108 -0.95 -0.48 6.37
CA LEU A 108 0.14 0.32 5.80
C LEU A 108 1.49 -0.12 6.33
N ALA A 109 2.51 -0.02 5.50
CA ALA A 109 3.90 -0.21 5.88
C ALA A 109 4.80 0.86 5.24
N LEU A 110 5.75 1.36 6.02
CA LEU A 110 6.89 2.12 5.52
C LEU A 110 8.10 1.22 5.55
N ILE A 111 8.69 0.99 4.39
CA ILE A 111 9.90 0.18 4.23
C ILE A 111 11.04 1.04 3.69
N ARG A 112 12.26 0.62 4.01
CA ARG A 112 13.48 1.22 3.50
C ARG A 112 14.07 0.33 2.42
N ILE A 113 14.35 0.89 1.24
CA ILE A 113 15.18 0.27 0.21
C ILE A 113 16.59 0.84 0.22
N GLU A 114 17.51 0.23 -0.52
CA GLU A 114 18.86 0.77 -0.71
C GLU A 114 18.81 2.23 -1.14
N SER A 115 19.70 3.04 -0.57
CA SER A 115 19.72 4.48 -0.81
C SER A 115 19.96 4.82 -2.28
N GLY A 116 19.32 5.88 -2.75
CA GLY A 116 19.42 6.37 -4.11
C GLY A 116 18.81 7.78 -4.20
N ASP A 117 18.58 8.24 -5.42
CA ASP A 117 17.82 9.44 -5.70
C ASP A 117 16.62 9.04 -6.56
N TYR A 118 15.50 8.78 -5.91
CA TYR A 118 14.28 8.27 -6.53
C TYR A 118 13.22 9.36 -6.66
N PRO A 119 12.45 9.40 -7.75
CA PRO A 119 11.26 10.24 -7.80
C PRO A 119 10.30 9.81 -6.69
N ALA A 120 9.72 10.78 -5.98
CA ALA A 120 8.84 10.53 -4.85
C ALA A 120 7.45 11.15 -5.10
N LEU A 121 6.40 10.44 -4.72
CA LEU A 121 5.02 10.93 -4.81
C LEU A 121 4.67 11.77 -3.57
N SER A 122 3.90 12.81 -3.80
CA SER A 122 3.27 13.61 -2.75
C SER A 122 1.85 13.15 -2.47
N LEU A 123 1.36 13.42 -1.25
CA LEU A 123 0.00 13.11 -0.84
C LEU A 123 -0.95 14.26 -1.19
N ALA A 124 -2.16 13.92 -1.61
CA ALA A 124 -3.23 14.89 -1.76
C ALA A 124 -3.69 15.40 -0.39
N GLU A 125 -4.07 16.68 -0.33
CA GLU A 125 -4.71 17.22 0.87
C GLU A 125 -6.11 16.61 1.04
N SER A 126 -6.50 16.30 2.27
CA SER A 126 -7.77 15.63 2.57
C SER A 126 -8.97 16.37 1.97
N ALA A 127 -9.02 17.68 2.13
CA ALA A 127 -10.10 18.53 1.62
C ALA A 127 -10.17 18.56 0.07
N ALA A 128 -9.11 18.13 -0.62
CA ALA A 128 -9.08 18.04 -2.09
C ALA A 128 -9.60 16.71 -2.61
N ILE A 129 -9.81 15.70 -1.75
CA ILE A 129 -10.31 14.39 -2.15
C ILE A 129 -11.82 14.42 -2.15
N LYS A 130 -12.44 14.27 -3.34
CA LYS A 130 -13.89 14.41 -3.54
C LYS A 130 -14.47 13.19 -4.25
N VAL A 131 -15.69 12.81 -3.85
CA VAL A 131 -16.47 11.81 -4.59
C VAL A 131 -16.71 12.28 -6.01
N GLY A 132 -16.56 11.36 -6.97
CA GLY A 132 -16.70 11.62 -8.40
C GLY A 132 -15.41 12.12 -9.09
N GLN A 133 -14.36 12.50 -8.35
CA GLN A 133 -13.10 12.90 -8.99
C GLN A 133 -12.43 11.71 -9.69
N PRO A 134 -11.82 11.92 -10.88
CA PRO A 134 -11.00 10.90 -11.54
C PRO A 134 -9.81 10.49 -10.69
N VAL A 135 -9.54 9.19 -10.69
CA VAL A 135 -8.35 8.60 -10.04
C VAL A 135 -7.77 7.48 -10.89
N PHE A 136 -6.48 7.22 -10.68
CA PHE A 136 -5.73 6.19 -11.36
C PHE A 136 -4.96 5.37 -10.35
N LEU A 137 -4.93 4.06 -10.59
CA LEU A 137 -4.11 3.12 -9.88
C LEU A 137 -2.98 2.69 -10.81
N ILE A 138 -1.74 2.76 -10.35
CA ILE A 138 -0.58 2.28 -11.09
C ILE A 138 0.14 1.27 -10.22
N GLY A 139 0.32 0.04 -10.73
CA GLY A 139 0.95 -1.01 -9.94
C GLY A 139 1.26 -2.26 -10.75
N SER A 140 1.74 -3.29 -10.06
CA SER A 140 2.03 -4.59 -10.62
C SER A 140 0.79 -5.48 -10.49
N SER A 141 0.02 -5.56 -11.58
CA SER A 141 -1.20 -6.39 -11.62
C SER A 141 -0.87 -7.77 -12.18
N SER A 142 -1.10 -8.83 -11.41
CA SER A 142 -0.85 -10.22 -11.83
C SER A 142 0.57 -10.47 -12.34
N GLY A 143 1.57 -9.80 -11.76
CA GLY A 143 2.97 -9.88 -12.21
C GLY A 143 3.28 -9.05 -13.46
N LEU A 144 2.29 -8.33 -14.01
CA LEU A 144 2.47 -7.39 -15.12
C LEU A 144 2.79 -6.01 -14.54
N ASP A 145 4.05 -5.61 -14.67
CA ASP A 145 4.52 -4.35 -14.14
C ASP A 145 3.87 -3.14 -14.82
N GLN A 146 3.62 -2.09 -14.04
CA GLN A 146 3.11 -0.79 -14.54
C GLN A 146 1.71 -0.86 -15.19
N SER A 147 0.86 -1.76 -14.73
CA SER A 147 -0.54 -1.77 -15.14
C SER A 147 -1.26 -0.52 -14.61
N LEU A 148 -2.02 0.15 -15.49
CA LEU A 148 -2.80 1.34 -15.16
C LEU A 148 -4.28 1.00 -15.11
N GLY A 149 -4.92 1.24 -13.96
CA GLY A 149 -6.37 1.19 -13.81
C GLY A 149 -6.93 2.60 -13.65
N ALA A 150 -7.92 2.97 -14.47
CA ALA A 150 -8.63 4.25 -14.36
C ALA A 150 -9.99 4.08 -13.68
N GLY A 151 -10.43 5.10 -12.96
CA GLY A 151 -11.73 5.11 -12.29
C GLY A 151 -12.02 6.44 -11.62
N VAL A 152 -12.92 6.41 -10.64
CA VAL A 152 -13.28 7.57 -9.82
C VAL A 152 -13.28 7.23 -8.34
N VAL A 153 -13.18 8.23 -7.48
CA VAL A 153 -13.56 8.10 -6.07
C VAL A 153 -15.06 7.86 -5.98
N ALA A 154 -15.46 6.65 -5.59
CA ALA A 154 -16.89 6.28 -5.51
C ALA A 154 -17.52 6.68 -4.17
N ALA A 155 -16.75 6.63 -3.07
CA ALA A 155 -17.18 7.08 -1.76
C ALA A 155 -15.98 7.39 -0.86
N LEU A 156 -16.18 8.26 0.13
CA LEU A 156 -15.28 8.45 1.28
C LEU A 156 -15.96 7.80 2.49
N ARG A 157 -15.19 7.01 3.24
CA ARG A 157 -15.67 6.27 4.41
C ARG A 157 -14.81 6.64 5.62
N PRO A 158 -15.12 7.74 6.31
CA PRO A 158 -14.30 8.23 7.41
C PRO A 158 -14.20 7.24 8.57
N ASP A 159 -15.26 6.45 8.80
CA ASP A 159 -15.34 5.46 9.88
C ASP A 159 -14.96 4.04 9.41
N GLY A 160 -14.43 3.92 8.18
CA GLY A 160 -14.08 2.62 7.59
C GLY A 160 -15.28 1.82 7.08
N PHE A 161 -15.19 0.50 7.16
CA PHE A 161 -16.29 -0.39 6.77
C PHE A 161 -17.45 -0.34 7.74
N PRO A 162 -18.72 -0.48 7.26
CA PRO A 162 -19.89 -0.65 8.12
C PRO A 162 -19.72 -1.88 9.06
N GLU A 163 -20.34 -1.83 10.26
CA GLU A 163 -20.18 -2.89 11.25
C GLU A 163 -20.67 -4.26 10.76
N GLU A 164 -21.72 -4.31 9.93
CA GLU A 164 -22.21 -5.55 9.33
C GLU A 164 -21.14 -6.20 8.42
N TRP A 165 -20.35 -5.39 7.72
CA TRP A 165 -19.25 -5.85 6.89
C TRP A 165 -18.09 -6.37 7.75
N LYS A 166 -17.74 -5.62 8.78
CA LYS A 166 -16.69 -6.02 9.73
C LYS A 166 -17.05 -7.35 10.40
N LYS A 167 -18.34 -7.54 10.76
CA LYS A 167 -18.82 -8.77 11.35
C LYS A 167 -18.68 -9.95 10.37
N ARG A 168 -19.16 -9.78 9.11
CA ARG A 168 -19.07 -10.81 8.07
C ARG A 168 -17.61 -11.21 7.80
N SER A 169 -16.72 -10.25 7.58
CA SER A 169 -15.30 -10.53 7.33
C SER A 169 -14.65 -11.27 8.48
N ARG A 170 -15.00 -10.96 9.75
CA ARG A 170 -14.51 -11.71 10.92
C ARG A 170 -15.01 -13.16 10.91
N GLU A 171 -16.27 -13.39 10.53
CA GLU A 171 -16.87 -14.73 10.42
C GLU A 171 -16.16 -15.54 9.30
N ASP A 172 -15.77 -14.85 8.22
CA ASP A 172 -15.04 -15.45 7.08
C ASP A 172 -13.51 -15.57 7.35
N GLY A 173 -13.03 -15.11 8.51
CA GLY A 173 -11.60 -15.13 8.88
C GLY A 173 -10.73 -14.12 8.14
N GLU A 174 -11.36 -13.11 7.51
CA GLU A 174 -10.64 -12.06 6.80
C GLU A 174 -10.12 -10.98 7.77
N LYS A 175 -8.91 -10.48 7.50
CA LYS A 175 -8.35 -9.34 8.23
C LYS A 175 -9.07 -8.06 7.82
N ILE A 176 -9.57 -7.34 8.81
CA ILE A 176 -10.34 -6.11 8.58
C ILE A 176 -9.43 -4.91 8.74
N VAL A 177 -9.36 -4.11 7.69
CA VAL A 177 -8.74 -2.77 7.75
C VAL A 177 -9.71 -1.82 8.45
N SER A 178 -9.21 -1.05 9.39
CA SER A 178 -9.95 -0.01 10.12
C SER A 178 -9.59 1.39 9.60
N GLY A 179 -10.23 2.42 10.15
CA GLY A 179 -9.94 3.81 9.85
C GLY A 179 -10.50 4.30 8.52
N PRO A 180 -10.12 5.53 8.11
CA PRO A 180 -10.69 6.17 6.94
C PRO A 180 -10.27 5.49 5.63
N LEU A 181 -11.27 5.19 4.78
CA LEU A 181 -11.08 4.54 3.49
C LEU A 181 -11.56 5.41 2.33
N VAL A 182 -10.89 5.26 1.20
CA VAL A 182 -11.36 5.70 -0.11
C VAL A 182 -11.89 4.48 -0.86
N GLN A 183 -13.17 4.48 -1.18
CA GLN A 183 -13.74 3.54 -2.15
C GLN A 183 -13.54 4.09 -3.55
N HIS A 184 -13.00 3.29 -4.47
CA HIS A 184 -12.76 3.70 -5.86
C HIS A 184 -13.14 2.61 -6.86
N THR A 185 -13.22 2.99 -8.14
CA THR A 185 -13.54 2.10 -9.26
C THR A 185 -12.34 1.84 -10.17
N ALA A 186 -11.16 2.40 -9.88
CA ALA A 186 -9.94 2.13 -10.64
C ALA A 186 -9.59 0.65 -10.54
N SER A 187 -9.53 -0.02 -11.70
CA SER A 187 -9.36 -1.48 -11.80
C SER A 187 -8.10 -1.94 -11.12
N SER A 188 -8.20 -3.02 -10.37
CA SER A 188 -7.07 -3.69 -9.72
C SER A 188 -7.19 -5.22 -9.81
N SER A 189 -6.07 -5.91 -9.60
CA SER A 189 -5.99 -7.36 -9.52
C SER A 189 -4.96 -7.79 -8.48
N ALA A 190 -4.76 -9.09 -8.30
CA ALA A 190 -3.70 -9.62 -7.43
C ALA A 190 -2.35 -8.95 -7.76
N GLY A 191 -1.58 -8.56 -6.75
CA GLY A 191 -0.34 -7.79 -6.90
C GLY A 191 -0.52 -6.26 -6.91
N SER A 192 -1.74 -5.74 -7.04
CA SER A 192 -2.01 -4.29 -6.92
C SER A 192 -1.99 -3.78 -5.48
N SER A 193 -1.97 -4.65 -4.48
CA SER A 193 -1.86 -4.26 -3.06
C SER A 193 -0.64 -3.37 -2.83
N GLY A 194 -0.84 -2.22 -2.18
CA GLY A 194 0.18 -1.19 -1.95
C GLY A 194 0.33 -0.17 -3.09
N SER A 195 -0.43 -0.31 -4.18
CA SER A 195 -0.42 0.67 -5.28
C SER A 195 -0.91 2.03 -4.84
N PRO A 196 -0.28 3.13 -5.31
CA PRO A 196 -0.85 4.45 -5.15
C PRO A 196 -2.12 4.59 -5.99
N VAL A 197 -3.19 5.10 -5.40
CA VAL A 197 -4.34 5.67 -6.11
C VAL A 197 -4.09 7.16 -6.18
N VAL A 198 -3.92 7.69 -7.40
CA VAL A 198 -3.55 9.09 -7.61
C VAL A 198 -4.65 9.88 -8.32
N ASN A 199 -4.72 11.17 -8.06
CA ASN A 199 -5.57 12.11 -8.80
C ASN A 199 -4.87 12.60 -10.08
N LEU A 200 -5.54 13.47 -10.85
CA LEU A 200 -5.00 14.06 -12.09
C LEU A 200 -3.74 14.91 -11.87
N ASP A 201 -3.48 15.39 -10.66
CA ASP A 201 -2.26 16.12 -10.32
C ASP A 201 -1.09 15.19 -9.95
N GLY A 202 -1.25 13.86 -10.07
CA GLY A 202 -0.27 12.85 -9.65
C GLY A 202 -0.09 12.72 -8.15
N LYS A 203 -1.02 13.26 -7.34
CA LYS A 203 -0.97 13.18 -5.88
C LYS A 203 -1.74 11.97 -5.37
N VAL A 204 -1.16 11.28 -4.40
CA VAL A 204 -1.75 10.08 -3.80
C VAL A 204 -2.97 10.45 -2.96
N VAL A 205 -4.12 9.88 -3.29
CA VAL A 205 -5.39 10.02 -2.54
C VAL A 205 -5.64 8.83 -1.61
N ALA A 206 -5.10 7.65 -1.96
CA ALA A 206 -5.19 6.45 -1.15
C ALA A 206 -4.06 5.45 -1.49
N VAL A 207 -3.84 4.49 -0.58
CA VAL A 207 -3.02 3.29 -0.81
C VAL A 207 -3.98 2.11 -0.98
N HIS A 208 -4.03 1.55 -2.18
CA HIS A 208 -4.93 0.43 -2.50
C HIS A 208 -4.60 -0.81 -1.67
N HIS A 209 -5.61 -1.49 -1.14
CA HIS A 209 -5.42 -2.72 -0.37
C HIS A 209 -6.34 -3.89 -0.73
N SER A 210 -7.57 -3.63 -1.17
CA SER A 210 -8.54 -4.71 -1.42
C SER A 210 -9.65 -4.32 -2.40
N GLY A 211 -10.43 -5.32 -2.81
CA GLY A 211 -11.61 -5.13 -3.63
C GLY A 211 -12.61 -6.28 -3.47
N ILE A 212 -13.84 -6.04 -3.88
CA ILE A 212 -14.88 -7.06 -3.88
C ILE A 212 -14.81 -7.84 -5.18
N ARG A 213 -14.50 -9.13 -5.10
CA ARG A 213 -14.35 -10.00 -6.26
C ARG A 213 -15.58 -9.95 -7.17
N GLY A 214 -15.35 -9.78 -8.46
CA GLY A 214 -16.41 -9.74 -9.49
C GLY A 214 -17.17 -8.42 -9.59
N THR A 215 -16.71 -7.39 -8.86
CA THR A 215 -17.30 -6.04 -8.92
C THR A 215 -16.22 -4.98 -9.15
N PRO A 216 -16.57 -3.80 -9.67
CA PRO A 216 -15.66 -2.65 -9.75
C PRO A 216 -15.63 -1.85 -8.42
N ILE A 217 -15.59 -2.53 -7.29
CA ILE A 217 -15.57 -1.92 -5.97
C ILE A 217 -14.24 -2.24 -5.31
N TYR A 218 -13.41 -1.22 -5.12
CA TYR A 218 -12.10 -1.33 -4.55
C TYR A 218 -11.92 -0.33 -3.40
N PHE A 219 -11.00 -0.62 -2.50
CA PHE A 219 -10.74 0.18 -1.32
C PHE A 219 -9.27 0.45 -1.15
N GLY A 220 -8.96 1.61 -0.59
CA GLY A 220 -7.61 1.98 -0.19
C GLY A 220 -7.63 2.77 1.11
N ALA A 221 -6.55 2.65 1.88
CA ALA A 221 -6.33 3.48 3.05
C ALA A 221 -6.21 4.95 2.62
N HIS A 222 -6.99 5.83 3.25
CA HIS A 222 -7.01 7.25 2.92
C HIS A 222 -5.62 7.90 3.11
N ALA A 223 -5.27 8.88 2.28
CA ALA A 223 -3.98 9.58 2.34
C ALA A 223 -3.65 10.14 3.72
N ASP A 224 -4.65 10.48 4.55
CA ASP A 224 -4.44 10.99 5.90
C ASP A 224 -3.93 9.91 6.87
N ALA A 225 -4.33 8.64 6.71
CA ALA A 225 -3.76 7.54 7.49
C ALA A 225 -2.26 7.42 7.18
N LEU A 226 -1.89 7.45 5.90
CA LEU A 226 -0.49 7.43 5.48
C LEU A 226 0.28 8.68 5.98
N ARG A 227 -0.32 9.88 5.88
CA ARG A 227 0.28 11.13 6.39
C ARG A 227 0.56 11.02 7.90
N SER A 228 -0.40 10.49 8.65
CA SER A 228 -0.25 10.25 10.08
C SER A 228 0.86 9.25 10.40
N LEU A 229 0.96 8.16 9.65
CA LEU A 229 2.02 7.16 9.80
C LEU A 229 3.40 7.78 9.53
N ILE A 230 3.55 8.52 8.42
CA ILE A 230 4.80 9.21 8.08
C ILE A 230 5.19 10.21 9.18
N ALA A 231 4.24 11.02 9.66
CA ALA A 231 4.51 12.05 10.67
C ALA A 231 4.94 11.50 12.04
N LYS A 232 4.50 10.26 12.38
CA LYS A 232 4.85 9.58 13.64
C LYS A 232 6.13 8.75 13.54
N THR A 233 6.69 8.57 12.34
CA THR A 233 7.82 7.67 12.09
C THR A 233 9.12 8.48 11.98
N ASP A 234 10.14 8.06 12.72
CA ASP A 234 11.51 8.51 12.46
C ASP A 234 12.01 7.85 11.15
N LEU A 235 11.92 8.62 10.07
CA LEU A 235 12.29 8.14 8.73
C LEU A 235 13.81 7.96 8.57
N ASP A 236 14.64 8.45 9.48
CA ASP A 236 16.10 8.29 9.47
C ASP A 236 16.57 7.15 10.37
N ALA A 237 15.64 6.54 11.08
CA ALA A 237 15.92 5.38 11.91
C ALA A 237 16.49 4.21 11.10
N LYS A 238 17.27 3.36 11.77
CA LYS A 238 17.71 2.09 11.20
C LYS A 238 16.50 1.18 10.97
N PRO A 239 16.29 0.67 9.74
CA PRO A 239 15.16 -0.20 9.46
C PRO A 239 15.24 -1.50 10.26
N ARG A 240 14.10 -1.98 10.72
CA ARG A 240 13.97 -3.28 11.40
C ARG A 240 13.88 -4.37 10.33
N PRO A 241 14.62 -5.48 10.48
CA PRO A 241 14.52 -6.61 9.55
C PRO A 241 13.07 -7.08 9.41
N LEU A 242 12.67 -7.43 8.19
CA LEU A 242 11.41 -8.10 7.89
C LEU A 242 11.59 -9.62 8.01
N GLY A 243 10.48 -10.32 8.21
CA GLY A 243 10.45 -11.76 8.36
C GLY A 243 10.57 -12.24 9.81
N PRO A 244 10.49 -13.55 10.02
CA PRO A 244 10.57 -14.13 11.34
C PRO A 244 11.91 -13.80 11.99
N ASP A 245 11.89 -13.30 13.20
CA ASP A 245 13.11 -13.10 14.00
C ASP A 245 13.70 -14.47 14.40
N VAL A 246 14.46 -15.03 13.44
CA VAL A 246 15.10 -16.36 13.59
C VAL A 246 15.96 -16.41 14.86
N THR A 247 16.63 -15.30 15.20
CA THR A 247 17.48 -15.23 16.40
C THR A 247 16.63 -15.31 17.66
N ARG A 248 15.54 -14.55 17.73
CA ARG A 248 14.62 -14.57 18.87
C ARG A 248 13.93 -15.93 18.98
N ASN A 249 13.46 -16.49 17.87
CA ASN A 249 12.81 -17.80 17.85
C ASN A 249 13.76 -18.92 18.27
N LEU A 250 15.03 -18.87 17.82
CA LEU A 250 16.06 -19.79 18.25
C LEU A 250 16.33 -19.66 19.75
N LEU A 251 16.47 -18.44 20.28
CA LEU A 251 16.67 -18.20 21.71
C LEU A 251 15.51 -18.72 22.55
N ILE A 252 14.26 -18.49 22.10
CA ILE A 252 13.07 -19.04 22.77
C ILE A 252 13.10 -20.57 22.74
N SER A 253 13.40 -21.18 21.59
CA SER A 253 13.47 -22.63 21.44
C SER A 253 14.54 -23.23 22.35
N VAL A 254 15.73 -22.60 22.41
CA VAL A 254 16.81 -23.01 23.32
C VAL A 254 16.39 -22.85 24.78
N ALA A 255 15.76 -21.74 25.15
CA ALA A 255 15.29 -21.52 26.53
C ALA A 255 14.22 -22.56 26.94
N VAL A 256 13.26 -22.87 26.05
CA VAL A 256 12.26 -23.91 26.27
C VAL A 256 12.93 -25.28 26.43
N PHE A 257 13.90 -25.61 25.56
CA PHE A 257 14.64 -26.87 25.63
C PHE A 257 15.40 -26.98 26.94
N VAL A 258 16.09 -25.92 27.37
CA VAL A 258 16.82 -25.89 28.65
C VAL A 258 15.88 -26.04 29.85
N ALA A 259 14.71 -25.37 29.81
CA ALA A 259 13.69 -25.49 30.85
C ALA A 259 13.13 -26.92 30.94
N LEU A 260 12.82 -27.55 29.81
CA LEU A 260 12.35 -28.94 29.75
C LEU A 260 13.44 -29.91 30.24
N ALA A 261 14.70 -29.73 29.85
CA ALA A 261 15.80 -30.51 30.31
C ALA A 261 15.97 -30.36 31.83
N ALA A 262 15.85 -29.15 32.38
CA ALA A 262 15.91 -28.91 33.83
C ALA A 262 14.79 -29.65 34.58
N VAL A 263 13.55 -29.62 34.06
CA VAL A 263 12.41 -30.35 34.67
C VAL A 263 12.66 -31.87 34.69
N ILE A 264 13.27 -32.41 33.63
CA ILE A 264 13.50 -33.86 33.52
C ILE A 264 14.73 -34.33 34.34
N PHE A 265 15.80 -33.56 34.32
CA PHE A 265 17.09 -34.00 34.88
C PHE A 265 17.37 -33.52 36.31
N LEU A 266 16.85 -32.34 36.73
CA LEU A 266 17.07 -31.82 38.08
C LEU A 266 16.47 -32.71 39.18
N PRO A 267 15.24 -33.25 39.07
CA PRO A 267 14.67 -34.13 40.09
C PRO A 267 15.51 -35.41 40.28
N ARG A 268 15.96 -36.04 39.17
CA ARG A 268 16.77 -37.27 39.21
C ARG A 268 18.14 -37.02 39.89
N ARG A 269 18.80 -35.93 39.57
CA ARG A 269 20.06 -35.55 40.24
C ARG A 269 19.89 -35.20 41.72
N TRP A 270 18.75 -34.59 42.05
CA TRP A 270 18.42 -34.25 43.44
C TRP A 270 18.16 -35.50 44.28
N GLU A 271 17.52 -36.51 43.72
CA GLU A 271 17.32 -37.80 44.38
C GLU A 271 18.64 -38.55 44.58
N GLU A 272 19.48 -38.63 43.56
CA GLU A 272 20.83 -39.20 43.67
C GLU A 272 21.71 -38.47 44.69
N PHE A 273 21.65 -37.15 44.75
CA PHE A 273 22.35 -36.35 45.75
C PHE A 273 21.84 -36.62 47.16
N ARG A 274 20.51 -36.71 47.34
CA ARG A 274 19.90 -37.07 48.64
C ARG A 274 20.28 -38.47 49.09
N GLU A 275 20.33 -39.44 48.22
CA GLU A 275 20.77 -40.80 48.53
C GLU A 275 22.25 -40.85 48.90
N ARG A 276 23.12 -40.16 48.18
CA ARG A 276 24.54 -40.06 48.51
C ARG A 276 24.78 -39.41 49.88
N THR A 277 24.02 -38.41 50.23
CA THR A 277 24.10 -37.70 51.50
C THR A 277 23.60 -38.58 52.66
N ARG A 278 22.53 -39.34 52.43
CA ARG A 278 22.03 -40.34 53.41
C ARG A 278 23.05 -41.44 53.65
N ARG A 279 23.67 -41.99 52.62
CA ARG A 279 24.68 -43.06 52.80
C ARG A 279 25.94 -42.60 53.53
N ARG A 280 26.32 -41.33 53.42
CA ARG A 280 27.49 -40.76 54.17
C ARG A 280 27.16 -40.40 55.62
N GLY A 281 25.89 -40.20 55.97
CA GLY A 281 25.45 -39.88 57.33
C GLY A 281 25.37 -41.12 58.29
N TRP A 282 25.48 -42.37 57.77
CA TRP A 282 25.44 -43.60 58.55
C TRP A 282 26.82 -44.22 58.75
N ALA A 283 27.90 -43.53 58.41
CA ALA A 283 29.26 -43.97 58.56
C ALA A 283 30.02 -43.19 59.64
N ARG A 284 29.32 -42.72 60.70
CA ARG A 284 29.91 -42.17 61.93
C ARG A 284 29.31 -42.86 63.16
#